data_1dffae3bd7bfe8cb2d857a302ebe498d
#
_entry.id   1dffae3bd7bfe8cb2d857a302ebe498d
#
_cell.length_a   1.000
_cell.length_b   1.000
_cell.length_c   1.000
_cell.angle_alpha   90.00
_cell.angle_beta   90.00
_cell.angle_gamma   90.00
#
_symmetry.space_group_name_H-M   'P 1'
#
loop_
_entity.id
_entity.type
_entity.pdbx_description
1 polymer ?
#
loop_
_entity_poly.entity_id
_entity_poly.type
_entity_poly.pdbx_seq_one_letter_code
_entity_poly.pdbx_strand_id
1 'polypeptide(L)'
;EMSASLVGSEMCIRDRFIDKVKKLRLTQDEIERLKEQREQEINTSLVKLNNDIYQNEKGLSERDRVYLVAASIIATLGVPGKVAALEKQELKSSTEEENRDGDIILRKIKAFLNEKNLPQEKRELIVRTLQNTLTTDNINKVENGESQLKRVFTKIVDDLGIYYKIGLTTDFTGKLFNEMYSWLGFSQDKLNDVVLTPAYVATLLARLARVNMDSYVWDFATGSAGLLVASMNEMLNDAKDKIKSPDKFAIKSAEIKANQLLGLEILSEVYMLAILNMILMGDGSSNILNKDSLKEFNGHYGFGKTDEKFPADAFVLNPPYSAPGNGMIFVEKALSMMSKGYAAIIIQNSAGSGKATEYNKKILKHSTLLASIKMPIDLFIGKSSVQTNVYVFRVGEAHQKDDTVKFIDFSVDGYTRTNRKKASCNLR
;
A
#
# COMPACT_ATOMS: atom_id res chain seq x y z
N GLU A 1 26.94 -47.19 21.60
CA GLU A 1 26.34 -47.64 20.31
C GLU A 1 24.97 -47.03 19.99
N MET A 2 24.25 -46.41 20.93
CA MET A 2 22.94 -45.74 20.65
C MET A 2 23.04 -44.29 20.13
N SER A 3 24.18 -43.63 20.26
CA SER A 3 24.32 -42.24 19.79
C SER A 3 24.63 -42.11 18.27
N ALA A 4 25.23 -43.12 17.67
CA ALA A 4 25.58 -43.11 16.24
C ALA A 4 24.36 -43.35 15.32
N SER A 5 23.32 -44.05 15.82
CA SER A 5 22.08 -44.33 15.05
C SER A 5 21.18 -43.11 14.92
N LEU A 6 21.14 -42.22 15.92
CA LEU A 6 20.32 -41.01 15.92
C LEU A 6 20.89 -39.94 14.96
N VAL A 7 22.21 -39.77 14.95
CA VAL A 7 22.89 -38.82 14.06
C VAL A 7 22.75 -39.23 12.58
N GLY A 8 22.80 -40.54 12.31
CA GLY A 8 22.59 -41.07 10.97
C GLY A 8 21.18 -40.90 10.44
N SER A 9 20.18 -40.99 11.32
CA SER A 9 18.74 -40.76 10.95
C SER A 9 18.40 -39.31 10.70
N GLU A 10 18.94 -38.38 11.48
CA GLU A 10 18.74 -36.93 11.29
C GLU A 10 19.46 -36.43 10.00
N MET A 11 20.67 -36.93 9.73
CA MET A 11 21.38 -36.59 8.49
C MET A 11 20.65 -37.13 7.26
N CYS A 12 20.07 -38.31 7.32
CA CYS A 12 19.32 -38.93 6.24
C CYS A 12 17.95 -38.20 5.99
N ILE A 13 17.32 -37.67 7.04
CA ILE A 13 16.10 -36.86 6.95
C ILE A 13 16.43 -35.51 6.34
N ARG A 14 17.50 -34.87 6.76
CA ARG A 14 17.98 -33.59 6.24
C ARG A 14 18.37 -33.69 4.75
N ASP A 15 19.07 -34.71 4.35
CA ASP A 15 19.49 -34.94 2.97
C ASP A 15 18.26 -35.24 2.07
N ARG A 16 17.31 -36.06 2.54
CA ARG A 16 16.05 -36.29 1.82
C ARG A 16 15.19 -35.01 1.71
N PHE A 17 15.22 -34.15 2.71
CA PHE A 17 14.54 -32.86 2.67
C PHE A 17 15.22 -31.92 1.67
N ILE A 18 16.56 -31.83 1.70
CA ILE A 18 17.37 -31.04 0.77
C ILE A 18 17.21 -31.55 -0.67
N ASP A 19 17.15 -32.86 -0.91
CA ASP A 19 16.91 -33.43 -2.21
C ASP A 19 15.48 -33.21 -2.71
N LYS A 20 14.47 -33.26 -1.82
CA LYS A 20 13.10 -32.85 -2.16
C LYS A 20 13.03 -31.37 -2.50
N VAL A 21 13.70 -30.50 -1.74
CA VAL A 21 13.75 -29.06 -2.02
C VAL A 21 14.54 -28.77 -3.30
N LYS A 22 15.61 -29.53 -3.60
CA LYS A 22 16.35 -29.43 -4.88
C LYS A 22 15.53 -29.93 -6.08
N LYS A 23 14.71 -30.97 -5.90
CA LYS A 23 13.77 -31.44 -6.93
C LYS A 23 12.58 -30.51 -7.17
N LEU A 24 12.29 -29.60 -6.24
CA LEU A 24 11.30 -28.52 -6.35
C LEU A 24 11.87 -27.21 -6.92
N ARG A 25 13.03 -27.24 -7.59
CA ARG A 25 13.46 -26.11 -8.42
C ARG A 25 12.55 -26.02 -9.64
N LEU A 26 11.44 -25.32 -9.44
CA LEU A 26 10.59 -24.89 -10.53
C LEU A 26 11.42 -24.08 -11.52
N THR A 27 11.22 -24.32 -12.79
CA THR A 27 11.77 -23.47 -13.85
C THR A 27 11.19 -22.06 -13.70
N GLN A 28 11.84 -21.06 -14.25
CA GLN A 28 11.33 -19.68 -14.24
C GLN A 28 9.91 -19.61 -14.80
N ASP A 29 9.64 -20.36 -15.87
CA ASP A 29 8.32 -20.42 -16.50
C ASP A 29 7.26 -21.07 -15.60
N GLU A 30 7.63 -22.09 -14.83
CA GLU A 30 6.74 -22.72 -13.85
C GLU A 30 6.41 -21.78 -12.69
N ILE A 31 7.42 -21.02 -12.21
CA ILE A 31 7.22 -20.01 -11.18
C ILE A 31 6.28 -18.90 -11.68
N GLU A 32 6.44 -18.46 -12.91
CA GLU A 32 5.57 -17.45 -13.52
C GLU A 32 4.13 -17.96 -13.68
N ARG A 33 3.94 -19.18 -14.19
CA ARG A 33 2.62 -19.80 -14.29
C ARG A 33 1.92 -19.96 -12.94
N LEU A 34 2.65 -20.40 -11.90
CA LEU A 34 2.10 -20.50 -10.54
C LEU A 34 1.73 -19.13 -9.96
N LYS A 35 2.53 -18.11 -10.23
CA LYS A 35 2.19 -16.74 -9.86
C LYS A 35 0.92 -16.26 -10.56
N GLU A 36 0.81 -16.46 -11.87
CA GLU A 36 -0.36 -16.09 -12.65
C GLU A 36 -1.62 -16.83 -12.17
N GLN A 37 -1.51 -18.13 -11.91
CA GLN A 37 -2.62 -18.94 -11.40
C GLN A 37 -3.08 -18.41 -10.03
N ARG A 38 -2.15 -18.20 -9.09
CA ARG A 38 -2.45 -17.69 -7.76
C ARG A 38 -3.06 -16.29 -7.81
N GLU A 39 -2.61 -15.48 -8.74
CA GLU A 39 -3.18 -14.16 -8.95
C GLU A 39 -4.62 -14.21 -9.48
N GLN A 40 -4.94 -15.14 -10.38
CA GLN A 40 -6.31 -15.34 -10.87
C GLN A 40 -7.23 -15.84 -9.76
N GLU A 41 -6.75 -16.74 -8.90
CA GLU A 41 -7.46 -17.22 -7.73
C GLU A 41 -7.80 -16.08 -6.75
N ILE A 42 -6.84 -15.21 -6.44
CA ILE A 42 -7.05 -14.04 -5.58
C ILE A 42 -8.11 -13.10 -6.16
N ASN A 43 -7.99 -12.74 -7.43
CA ASN A 43 -8.96 -11.87 -8.10
C ASN A 43 -10.36 -12.49 -8.12
N THR A 44 -10.46 -13.78 -8.40
CA THR A 44 -11.73 -14.50 -8.40
C THR A 44 -12.36 -14.50 -7.02
N SER A 45 -11.57 -14.77 -5.97
CA SER A 45 -12.03 -14.74 -4.58
C SER A 45 -12.51 -13.36 -4.15
N LEU A 46 -11.78 -12.31 -4.51
CA LEU A 46 -12.17 -10.93 -4.17
C LEU A 46 -13.47 -10.50 -4.87
N VAL A 47 -13.60 -10.76 -6.16
CA VAL A 47 -14.82 -10.44 -6.92
C VAL A 47 -16.00 -11.25 -6.39
N LYS A 48 -15.81 -12.54 -6.12
CA LYS A 48 -16.83 -13.40 -5.54
C LYS A 48 -17.29 -12.88 -4.18
N LEU A 49 -16.35 -12.55 -3.29
CA LEU A 49 -16.63 -12.01 -1.97
C LEU A 49 -17.44 -10.71 -2.04
N ASN A 50 -17.05 -9.77 -2.90
CA ASN A 50 -17.79 -8.52 -3.06
C ASN A 50 -19.21 -8.76 -3.53
N ASN A 51 -19.38 -9.59 -4.56
CA ASN A 51 -20.70 -9.94 -5.09
C ASN A 51 -21.57 -10.65 -4.05
N ASP A 52 -21.00 -11.57 -3.29
CA ASP A 52 -21.70 -12.30 -2.24
C ASP A 52 -22.15 -11.35 -1.10
N ILE A 53 -21.28 -10.46 -0.62
CA ILE A 53 -21.66 -9.48 0.39
C ILE A 53 -22.72 -8.52 -0.18
N TYR A 54 -22.56 -8.04 -1.41
CA TYR A 54 -23.50 -7.12 -2.04
C TYR A 54 -24.91 -7.72 -2.21
N GLN A 55 -24.99 -8.97 -2.62
CA GLN A 55 -26.26 -9.65 -2.92
C GLN A 55 -26.96 -10.18 -1.67
N ASN A 56 -26.20 -10.72 -0.72
CA ASN A 56 -26.73 -11.50 0.41
C ASN A 56 -26.75 -10.72 1.73
N GLU A 57 -25.97 -9.64 1.87
CA GLU A 57 -25.88 -8.85 3.11
C GLU A 57 -26.44 -7.44 2.89
N LYS A 58 -27.74 -7.29 3.14
CA LYS A 58 -28.48 -6.03 2.88
C LYS A 58 -28.07 -4.93 3.86
N GLY A 59 -28.14 -3.68 3.40
CA GLY A 59 -27.96 -2.50 4.25
C GLY A 59 -26.49 -2.11 4.50
N LEU A 60 -25.54 -2.77 3.85
CA LEU A 60 -24.12 -2.39 3.90
C LEU A 60 -23.79 -1.41 2.77
N SER A 61 -23.35 -0.21 3.13
CA SER A 61 -22.79 0.73 2.16
C SER A 61 -21.47 0.19 1.58
N GLU A 62 -21.03 0.78 0.49
CA GLU A 62 -19.75 0.47 -0.13
C GLU A 62 -18.58 0.69 0.84
N ARG A 63 -18.65 1.75 1.63
CA ARG A 63 -17.69 2.07 2.69
C ARG A 63 -17.68 1.00 3.78
N ASP A 64 -18.85 0.55 4.23
CA ASP A 64 -18.95 -0.48 5.28
C ASP A 64 -18.29 -1.77 4.84
N ARG A 65 -18.47 -2.19 3.59
CA ARG A 65 -17.82 -3.39 3.03
C ARG A 65 -16.30 -3.30 3.11
N VAL A 66 -15.73 -2.16 2.73
CA VAL A 66 -14.28 -1.91 2.81
C VAL A 66 -13.81 -1.95 4.27
N TYR A 67 -14.52 -1.30 5.18
CA TYR A 67 -14.15 -1.26 6.60
C TYR A 67 -14.28 -2.63 7.26
N LEU A 68 -15.26 -3.43 6.88
CA LEU A 68 -15.43 -4.79 7.40
C LEU A 68 -14.31 -5.71 6.95
N VAL A 69 -13.86 -5.61 5.69
CA VAL A 69 -12.69 -6.36 5.21
C VAL A 69 -11.45 -5.93 5.96
N ALA A 70 -11.20 -4.61 6.09
CA ALA A 70 -10.06 -4.09 6.84
C ALA A 70 -10.06 -4.55 8.30
N ALA A 71 -11.20 -4.42 8.99
CA ALA A 71 -11.37 -4.84 10.38
C ALA A 71 -11.15 -6.34 10.57
N SER A 72 -11.72 -7.16 9.69
CA SER A 72 -11.60 -8.61 9.73
C SER A 72 -10.14 -9.06 9.55
N ILE A 73 -9.44 -8.48 8.58
CA ILE A 73 -8.03 -8.78 8.37
C ILE A 73 -7.20 -8.39 9.59
N ILE A 74 -7.33 -7.15 10.09
CA ILE A 74 -6.55 -6.69 11.26
C ILE A 74 -6.82 -7.56 12.48
N ALA A 75 -8.08 -7.90 12.77
CA ALA A 75 -8.45 -8.71 13.92
C ALA A 75 -7.88 -10.13 13.86
N THR A 76 -7.69 -10.67 12.66
CA THR A 76 -7.21 -12.05 12.43
C THR A 76 -5.70 -12.17 12.22
N LEU A 77 -4.95 -11.05 12.17
CA LEU A 77 -3.49 -11.10 12.05
C LEU A 77 -2.81 -11.56 13.36
N GLY A 78 -3.26 -11.04 14.48
CA GLY A 78 -2.61 -11.29 15.77
C GLY A 78 -1.17 -10.72 15.85
N VAL A 79 -0.56 -10.88 17.02
CA VAL A 79 0.85 -10.60 17.27
C VAL A 79 1.45 -11.81 17.99
N PRO A 80 2.41 -12.53 17.41
CA PRO A 80 2.96 -13.75 18.00
C PRO A 80 3.39 -13.54 19.45
N GLY A 81 2.92 -14.41 20.34
CA GLY A 81 3.23 -14.38 21.78
C GLY A 81 2.57 -13.25 22.58
N LYS A 82 1.81 -12.35 21.96
CA LYS A 82 1.20 -11.18 22.61
C LYS A 82 -0.31 -11.06 22.41
N VAL A 83 -0.78 -11.14 21.19
CA VAL A 83 -2.19 -11.00 20.83
C VAL A 83 -2.61 -12.18 19.95
N ALA A 84 -3.51 -13.01 20.45
CA ALA A 84 -4.05 -14.10 19.65
C ALA A 84 -4.91 -13.57 18.50
N ALA A 85 -4.78 -14.18 17.32
CA ALA A 85 -5.67 -13.93 16.20
C ALA A 85 -7.12 -14.21 16.60
N LEU A 86 -8.06 -13.41 16.07
CA LEU A 86 -9.49 -13.68 16.28
C LEU A 86 -9.91 -14.88 15.43
N GLU A 87 -10.54 -15.85 16.08
CA GLU A 87 -11.10 -17.03 15.42
C GLU A 87 -12.62 -16.87 15.24
N LYS A 88 -13.17 -17.48 14.18
CA LYS A 88 -14.60 -17.39 13.84
C LYS A 88 -15.51 -17.84 15.01
N GLN A 89 -15.07 -18.82 15.76
CA GLN A 89 -15.80 -19.39 16.89
C GLN A 89 -15.89 -18.45 18.10
N GLU A 90 -15.06 -17.43 18.19
CA GLU A 90 -15.12 -16.41 19.24
C GLU A 90 -16.33 -15.47 19.07
N LEU A 91 -16.85 -15.34 17.84
CA LEU A 91 -18.05 -14.55 17.55
C LEU A 91 -19.30 -15.37 17.91
N LYS A 92 -20.03 -14.93 18.95
CA LYS A 92 -21.16 -15.65 19.53
C LYS A 92 -22.52 -15.10 19.12
N SER A 93 -22.56 -14.05 18.32
CA SER A 93 -23.80 -13.36 17.95
C SER A 93 -24.62 -12.93 19.17
N SER A 94 -23.92 -12.45 20.22
CA SER A 94 -24.54 -11.93 21.43
C SER A 94 -25.27 -10.61 21.14
N THR A 95 -26.40 -10.40 21.81
CA THR A 95 -27.15 -9.12 21.80
C THR A 95 -26.78 -8.23 22.97
N GLU A 96 -25.98 -8.72 23.90
CA GLU A 96 -25.53 -7.96 25.06
C GLU A 96 -24.49 -6.91 24.67
N GLU A 97 -24.65 -5.70 25.16
CA GLU A 97 -23.65 -4.63 24.97
C GLU A 97 -22.28 -5.10 25.48
N GLU A 98 -21.22 -4.63 24.83
CA GLU A 98 -19.84 -5.05 25.05
C GLU A 98 -19.48 -6.49 24.65
N ASN A 99 -20.47 -7.35 24.41
CA ASN A 99 -20.29 -8.74 23.97
C ASN A 99 -20.81 -9.01 22.56
N ARG A 100 -21.30 -8.01 21.86
CA ARG A 100 -21.68 -8.13 20.46
C ARG A 100 -20.45 -8.46 19.61
N ASP A 101 -20.66 -9.08 18.48
CA ASP A 101 -19.56 -9.48 17.58
C ASP A 101 -18.70 -8.29 17.17
N GLY A 102 -19.30 -7.10 16.96
CA GLY A 102 -18.57 -5.87 16.68
C GLY A 102 -17.67 -5.41 17.82
N ASP A 103 -18.11 -5.54 19.05
CA ASP A 103 -17.33 -5.19 20.24
C ASP A 103 -16.12 -6.14 20.41
N ILE A 104 -16.31 -7.43 20.11
CA ILE A 104 -15.24 -8.44 20.14
C ILE A 104 -14.18 -8.12 19.09
N ILE A 105 -14.60 -7.87 17.83
CA ILE A 105 -13.67 -7.50 16.74
C ILE A 105 -12.91 -6.22 17.12
N LEU A 106 -13.61 -5.21 17.61
CA LEU A 106 -13.00 -3.93 17.99
C LEU A 106 -11.98 -4.07 19.12
N ARG A 107 -12.26 -4.92 20.13
CA ARG A 107 -11.29 -5.24 21.20
C ARG A 107 -10.01 -5.89 20.66
N LYS A 108 -10.14 -6.84 19.72
CA LYS A 108 -8.99 -7.47 19.07
C LYS A 108 -8.16 -6.47 18.27
N ILE A 109 -8.82 -5.58 17.51
CA ILE A 109 -8.16 -4.50 16.77
C ILE A 109 -7.41 -3.57 17.74
N LYS A 110 -8.04 -3.12 18.83
CA LYS A 110 -7.38 -2.28 19.84
C LYS A 110 -6.13 -2.96 20.42
N ALA A 111 -6.24 -4.24 20.80
CA ALA A 111 -5.11 -5.00 21.31
C ALA A 111 -3.97 -5.11 20.26
N PHE A 112 -4.31 -5.44 19.02
CA PHE A 112 -3.34 -5.51 17.93
C PHE A 112 -2.61 -4.17 17.69
N LEU A 113 -3.35 -3.06 17.58
CA LEU A 113 -2.79 -1.74 17.33
C LEU A 113 -1.91 -1.24 18.49
N ASN A 114 -2.24 -1.60 19.72
CA ASN A 114 -1.41 -1.27 20.89
C ASN A 114 -0.02 -1.91 20.81
N GLU A 115 0.07 -3.14 20.32
CA GLU A 115 1.35 -3.86 20.16
C GLU A 115 2.17 -3.39 18.96
N LYS A 116 1.58 -2.62 18.04
CA LYS A 116 2.25 -2.11 16.84
C LYS A 116 2.97 -0.77 17.04
N ASN A 117 3.03 -0.25 18.27
CA ASN A 117 3.70 1.03 18.60
C ASN A 117 3.23 2.23 17.75
N LEU A 118 2.00 2.20 17.26
CA LEU A 118 1.40 3.33 16.57
C LEU A 118 1.22 4.51 17.53
N PRO A 119 1.40 5.77 17.09
CA PRO A 119 1.03 6.95 17.86
C PRO A 119 -0.41 6.87 18.35
N GLN A 120 -0.68 7.34 19.56
CA GLN A 120 -2.00 7.25 20.20
C GLN A 120 -3.10 7.84 19.33
N GLU A 121 -2.89 9.04 18.78
CA GLU A 121 -3.86 9.71 17.91
C GLU A 121 -4.27 8.87 16.69
N LYS A 122 -3.31 8.15 16.11
CA LYS A 122 -3.58 7.25 14.97
C LYS A 122 -4.37 6.04 15.38
N ARG A 123 -4.02 5.41 16.51
CA ARG A 123 -4.77 4.28 17.05
C ARG A 123 -6.22 4.67 17.31
N GLU A 124 -6.43 5.82 17.94
CA GLU A 124 -7.75 6.35 18.24
C GLU A 124 -8.54 6.65 16.96
N LEU A 125 -7.90 7.22 15.95
CA LEU A 125 -8.55 7.50 14.66
C LEU A 125 -8.99 6.21 13.94
N ILE A 126 -8.11 5.21 13.85
CA ILE A 126 -8.41 3.91 13.25
C ILE A 126 -9.57 3.25 14.00
N VAL A 127 -9.45 3.18 15.33
CA VAL A 127 -10.47 2.58 16.19
C VAL A 127 -11.81 3.28 16.02
N ARG A 128 -11.86 4.61 16.10
CA ARG A 128 -13.08 5.39 15.94
C ARG A 128 -13.72 5.19 14.56
N THR A 129 -12.90 5.18 13.51
CA THR A 129 -13.36 4.98 12.13
C THR A 129 -14.01 3.61 11.95
N LEU A 130 -13.38 2.55 12.43
CA LEU A 130 -13.91 1.19 12.36
C LEU A 130 -15.10 0.98 13.32
N GLN A 131 -15.06 1.59 14.51
CA GLN A 131 -16.14 1.51 15.48
C GLN A 131 -17.46 1.98 14.91
N ASN A 132 -17.48 3.06 14.15
CA ASN A 132 -18.70 3.59 13.53
C ASN A 132 -19.45 2.58 12.65
N THR A 133 -18.73 1.64 12.03
CA THR A 133 -19.35 0.53 11.28
C THR A 133 -19.59 -0.69 12.18
N LEU A 134 -18.59 -1.13 12.95
CA LEU A 134 -18.63 -2.38 13.70
C LEU A 134 -19.68 -2.40 14.83
N THR A 135 -20.00 -1.25 15.45
CA THR A 135 -20.90 -1.21 16.61
C THR A 135 -22.31 -0.74 16.26
N THR A 136 -22.66 -0.62 14.97
CA THR A 136 -24.05 -0.30 14.59
C THR A 136 -25.00 -1.44 14.94
N ASP A 137 -26.19 -1.12 15.41
CA ASP A 137 -27.20 -2.12 15.81
C ASP A 137 -27.58 -3.00 14.63
N ASN A 138 -27.68 -2.44 13.44
CA ASN A 138 -28.10 -3.13 12.24
C ASN A 138 -27.20 -4.34 11.93
N ILE A 139 -25.88 -4.14 11.93
CA ILE A 139 -24.92 -5.21 11.59
C ILE A 139 -24.75 -6.24 12.69
N ASN A 140 -25.01 -5.85 13.96
CA ASN A 140 -24.96 -6.74 15.12
C ASN A 140 -26.29 -7.43 15.40
N LYS A 141 -27.36 -7.09 14.65
CA LYS A 141 -28.66 -7.73 14.80
C LYS A 141 -28.56 -9.22 14.48
N VAL A 142 -29.11 -10.04 15.40
CA VAL A 142 -29.13 -11.49 15.25
C VAL A 142 -30.39 -11.89 14.48
N GLU A 143 -30.18 -12.54 13.34
CA GLU A 143 -31.23 -13.12 12.50
C GLU A 143 -30.87 -14.59 12.20
N ASN A 144 -31.80 -15.50 12.40
CA ASN A 144 -31.58 -16.94 12.24
C ASN A 144 -30.40 -17.50 13.08
N GLY A 145 -30.18 -16.95 14.27
CA GLY A 145 -29.13 -17.40 15.19
C GLY A 145 -27.75 -16.81 14.95
N GLU A 146 -27.56 -15.95 13.93
CA GLU A 146 -26.29 -15.31 13.67
C GLU A 146 -26.44 -13.81 13.40
N SER A 147 -25.44 -13.03 13.83
CA SER A 147 -25.34 -11.62 13.45
C SER A 147 -24.90 -11.49 12.00
N GLN A 148 -25.32 -10.39 11.34
CA GLN A 148 -24.84 -10.08 10.00
C GLN A 148 -23.29 -9.94 9.99
N LEU A 149 -22.75 -9.32 11.04
CA LEU A 149 -21.30 -9.13 11.17
C LEU A 149 -20.55 -10.45 11.22
N LYS A 150 -21.03 -11.45 11.98
CA LYS A 150 -20.41 -12.79 12.03
C LYS A 150 -20.46 -13.47 10.66
N ARG A 151 -21.56 -13.37 9.92
CA ARG A 151 -21.65 -13.95 8.56
C ARG A 151 -20.64 -13.29 7.61
N VAL A 152 -20.56 -11.94 7.60
CA VAL A 152 -19.62 -11.20 6.76
C VAL A 152 -18.18 -11.51 7.16
N PHE A 153 -17.85 -11.50 8.44
CA PHE A 153 -16.52 -11.86 8.94
C PHE A 153 -16.12 -13.27 8.51
N THR A 154 -17.03 -14.23 8.63
CA THR A 154 -16.79 -15.63 8.22
C THR A 154 -16.48 -15.74 6.74
N LYS A 155 -17.26 -15.07 5.87
CA LYS A 155 -17.01 -15.01 4.43
C LYS A 155 -15.63 -14.42 4.11
N ILE A 156 -15.26 -13.32 4.76
CA ILE A 156 -13.95 -12.67 4.56
C ILE A 156 -12.81 -13.60 4.96
N VAL A 157 -12.92 -14.26 6.10
CA VAL A 157 -11.87 -15.17 6.60
C VAL A 157 -11.76 -16.42 5.73
N ASP A 158 -12.88 -16.97 5.26
CA ASP A 158 -12.90 -18.16 4.41
C ASP A 158 -12.37 -17.88 3.00
N ASP A 159 -12.74 -16.77 2.39
CA ASP A 159 -12.35 -16.44 1.03
C ASP A 159 -10.94 -15.80 0.94
N LEU A 160 -10.52 -15.03 1.94
CA LEU A 160 -9.25 -14.29 1.90
C LEU A 160 -8.19 -14.80 2.89
N GLY A 161 -8.59 -15.51 3.97
CA GLY A 161 -7.68 -15.89 5.05
C GLY A 161 -6.44 -16.65 4.61
N ILE A 162 -6.57 -17.52 3.64
CA ILE A 162 -5.44 -18.29 3.07
C ILE A 162 -4.37 -17.38 2.45
N TYR A 163 -4.74 -16.22 1.92
CA TYR A 163 -3.80 -15.34 1.22
C TYR A 163 -3.00 -14.44 2.17
N TYR A 164 -3.57 -14.05 3.31
CA TYR A 164 -2.88 -13.16 4.25
C TYR A 164 -2.32 -13.85 5.50
N LYS A 165 -2.83 -15.04 5.89
CA LYS A 165 -2.31 -15.80 7.04
C LYS A 165 -1.02 -16.56 6.72
N ILE A 166 -0.80 -17.02 5.49
CA ILE A 166 0.38 -17.81 5.08
C ILE A 166 1.58 -16.92 4.73
N GLY A 167 1.37 -15.65 4.52
CA GLY A 167 2.43 -14.69 4.16
C GLY A 167 1.94 -13.72 3.09
N LEU A 168 2.01 -12.46 3.44
CA LEU A 168 1.62 -11.37 2.56
C LEU A 168 2.65 -11.22 1.45
N THR A 169 2.21 -11.39 0.22
CA THR A 169 3.01 -11.01 -0.94
C THR A 169 2.57 -9.61 -1.39
N THR A 170 3.49 -8.84 -1.94
CA THR A 170 3.22 -7.52 -2.53
C THR A 170 2.09 -7.61 -3.58
N ASP A 171 1.98 -8.76 -4.25
CA ASP A 171 0.96 -9.01 -5.26
C ASP A 171 -0.44 -9.15 -4.66
N PHE A 172 -0.59 -9.81 -3.51
CA PHE A 172 -1.88 -9.92 -2.83
C PHE A 172 -2.38 -8.56 -2.35
N THR A 173 -1.53 -7.80 -1.67
CA THR A 173 -1.91 -6.49 -1.14
C THR A 173 -2.31 -5.53 -2.26
N GLY A 174 -1.53 -5.48 -3.33
CA GLY A 174 -1.85 -4.65 -4.49
C GLY A 174 -3.20 -4.97 -5.11
N LYS A 175 -3.56 -6.26 -5.21
CA LYS A 175 -4.85 -6.70 -5.75
C LYS A 175 -6.00 -6.46 -4.80
N LEU A 176 -5.80 -6.79 -3.52
CA LEU A 176 -6.77 -6.51 -2.46
C LEU A 176 -7.18 -5.03 -2.52
N PHE A 177 -6.20 -4.11 -2.54
CA PHE A 177 -6.49 -2.69 -2.54
C PHE A 177 -7.10 -2.20 -3.85
N ASN A 178 -6.68 -2.72 -4.99
CA ASN A 178 -7.31 -2.41 -6.28
C ASN A 178 -8.79 -2.81 -6.30
N GLU A 179 -9.11 -3.98 -5.76
CA GLU A 179 -10.48 -4.47 -5.71
C GLU A 179 -11.31 -3.71 -4.67
N MET A 180 -10.82 -3.58 -3.44
CA MET A 180 -11.48 -2.81 -2.38
C MET A 180 -11.71 -1.36 -2.81
N TYR A 181 -10.79 -0.80 -3.58
CA TYR A 181 -10.93 0.52 -4.15
C TYR A 181 -12.10 0.61 -5.14
N SER A 182 -12.28 -0.43 -5.98
CA SER A 182 -13.40 -0.51 -6.91
C SER A 182 -14.76 -0.58 -6.19
N TRP A 183 -14.78 -1.07 -4.95
CA TRP A 183 -16.00 -1.19 -4.14
C TRP A 183 -16.49 0.14 -3.57
N LEU A 184 -15.63 1.17 -3.52
CA LEU A 184 -15.99 2.47 -2.94
C LEU A 184 -16.98 3.28 -3.80
N GLY A 185 -17.39 2.76 -4.97
CA GLY A 185 -18.46 3.35 -5.79
C GLY A 185 -18.21 4.80 -6.19
N PHE A 186 -16.96 5.22 -6.27
CA PHE A 186 -16.62 6.56 -6.73
C PHE A 186 -17.21 6.82 -8.12
N SER A 187 -17.75 8.02 -8.33
CA SER A 187 -18.15 8.45 -9.66
C SER A 187 -16.98 8.30 -10.64
N GLN A 188 -17.29 8.10 -11.93
CA GLN A 188 -16.27 7.92 -12.97
C GLN A 188 -15.23 9.04 -12.95
N ASP A 189 -15.64 10.27 -12.63
CA ASP A 189 -14.73 11.42 -12.50
C ASP A 189 -13.76 11.27 -11.32
N LYS A 190 -14.25 10.80 -10.18
CA LYS A 190 -13.38 10.50 -9.02
C LYS A 190 -12.48 9.29 -9.25
N LEU A 191 -12.97 8.26 -9.97
CA LEU A 191 -12.16 7.10 -10.36
C LEU A 191 -11.01 7.49 -11.29
N ASN A 192 -11.21 8.51 -12.14
CA ASN A 192 -10.14 9.03 -13.01
C ASN A 192 -9.04 9.75 -12.23
N ASP A 193 -9.36 10.31 -11.06
CA ASP A 193 -8.40 11.03 -10.21
C ASP A 193 -7.63 10.13 -9.24
N VAL A 194 -8.17 8.95 -8.92
CA VAL A 194 -7.53 8.04 -7.98
C VAL A 194 -7.14 6.74 -8.69
N VAL A 195 -6.07 6.83 -9.44
CA VAL A 195 -5.50 5.70 -10.17
C VAL A 195 -4.39 5.07 -9.34
N LEU A 196 -4.57 3.81 -8.95
CA LEU A 196 -3.53 3.08 -8.23
C LEU A 196 -2.34 2.81 -9.14
N THR A 197 -1.16 3.17 -8.67
CA THR A 197 0.09 2.99 -9.41
C THR A 197 0.49 1.52 -9.44
N PRO A 198 0.76 0.92 -10.60
CA PRO A 198 1.27 -0.44 -10.66
C PRO A 198 2.56 -0.61 -9.85
N ALA A 199 2.73 -1.76 -9.16
CA ALA A 199 3.84 -1.96 -8.23
C ALA A 199 5.23 -1.76 -8.88
N TYR A 200 5.42 -2.22 -10.12
CA TYR A 200 6.71 -2.02 -10.82
C TYR A 200 6.97 -0.55 -11.17
N VAL A 201 5.92 0.24 -11.45
CA VAL A 201 6.05 1.70 -11.65
C VAL A 201 6.36 2.39 -10.34
N ALA A 202 5.73 1.97 -9.23
CA ALA A 202 6.04 2.48 -7.91
C ALA A 202 7.51 2.25 -7.54
N THR A 203 8.03 1.05 -7.82
CA THR A 203 9.46 0.73 -7.65
C THR A 203 10.35 1.57 -8.56
N LEU A 204 9.95 1.78 -9.81
CA LEU A 204 10.68 2.67 -10.74
C LEU A 204 10.77 4.09 -10.19
N LEU A 205 9.66 4.66 -9.69
CA LEU A 205 9.63 6.00 -9.10
C LEU A 205 10.56 6.09 -7.87
N ALA A 206 10.50 5.12 -6.96
CA ALA A 206 11.38 5.09 -5.79
C ALA A 206 12.87 5.09 -6.19
N ARG A 207 13.25 4.30 -7.20
CA ARG A 207 14.63 4.26 -7.72
C ARG A 207 15.05 5.53 -8.44
N LEU A 208 14.14 6.14 -9.21
CA LEU A 208 14.40 7.43 -9.87
C LEU A 208 14.52 8.59 -8.87
N ALA A 209 13.77 8.53 -7.77
CA ALA A 209 13.92 9.43 -6.62
C ALA A 209 15.15 9.10 -5.75
N ARG A 210 15.97 8.12 -6.15
CA ARG A 210 17.19 7.66 -5.46
C ARG A 210 16.98 7.26 -4.01
N VAL A 211 15.82 6.68 -3.72
CA VAL A 211 15.48 6.20 -2.38
C VAL A 211 16.50 5.15 -1.92
N ASN A 212 17.00 5.31 -0.71
CA ASN A 212 17.96 4.43 -0.06
C ASN A 212 17.67 4.36 1.45
N MET A 213 18.40 3.57 2.22
CA MET A 213 18.11 3.33 3.64
C MET A 213 18.11 4.59 4.53
N ASP A 214 18.75 5.67 4.08
CA ASP A 214 18.87 6.92 4.85
C ASP A 214 17.90 8.01 4.35
N SER A 215 17.12 7.74 3.30
CA SER A 215 16.15 8.68 2.74
C SER A 215 14.97 8.92 3.65
N TYR A 216 14.44 10.13 3.60
CA TYR A 216 13.15 10.53 4.16
C TYR A 216 12.18 10.81 3.02
N VAL A 217 11.21 9.92 2.86
CA VAL A 217 10.31 9.90 1.69
C VAL A 217 8.94 10.42 2.04
N TRP A 218 8.40 11.34 1.26
CA TRP A 218 7.00 11.73 1.36
C TRP A 218 6.21 11.57 0.06
N ASP A 219 4.88 11.48 0.22
CA ASP A 219 3.90 11.35 -0.85
C ASP A 219 2.66 12.18 -0.49
N PHE A 220 2.31 13.16 -1.32
CA PHE A 220 1.26 14.14 -1.04
C PHE A 220 -0.14 13.75 -1.55
N ALA A 221 -0.24 12.63 -2.23
CA ALA A 221 -1.49 12.03 -2.68
C ALA A 221 -1.36 10.51 -2.60
N THR A 222 -1.22 10.04 -1.36
CA THR A 222 -0.73 8.69 -1.03
C THR A 222 -1.61 7.57 -1.58
N GLY A 223 -2.91 7.82 -1.78
CA GLY A 223 -3.82 6.78 -2.21
C GLY A 223 -3.79 5.60 -1.22
N SER A 224 -3.62 4.39 -1.73
CA SER A 224 -3.45 3.18 -0.91
C SER A 224 -2.02 2.97 -0.37
N ALA A 225 -1.16 3.97 -0.39
CA ALA A 225 0.24 3.95 0.02
C ALA A 225 1.18 3.06 -0.84
N GLY A 226 0.80 2.75 -2.08
CA GLY A 226 1.61 1.90 -2.96
C GLY A 226 3.01 2.44 -3.24
N LEU A 227 3.17 3.76 -3.41
CA LEU A 227 4.47 4.41 -3.61
C LEU A 227 5.33 4.38 -2.34
N LEU A 228 4.74 4.58 -1.17
CA LEU A 228 5.45 4.50 0.11
C LEU A 228 5.88 3.07 0.42
N VAL A 229 5.04 2.07 0.15
CA VAL A 229 5.41 0.65 0.28
C VAL A 229 6.58 0.30 -0.63
N ALA A 230 6.56 0.74 -1.89
CA ALA A 230 7.68 0.52 -2.81
C ALA A 230 8.96 1.20 -2.33
N SER A 231 8.85 2.44 -1.83
CA SER A 231 9.97 3.17 -1.24
C SER A 231 10.53 2.45 -0.01
N MET A 232 9.67 2.02 0.91
CA MET A 232 10.06 1.24 2.09
C MET A 232 10.82 -0.03 1.70
N ASN A 233 10.36 -0.76 0.69
CA ASN A 233 11.02 -1.97 0.22
C ASN A 233 12.43 -1.68 -0.35
N GLU A 234 12.59 -0.61 -1.13
CA GLU A 234 13.91 -0.19 -1.63
C GLU A 234 14.84 0.20 -0.47
N MET A 235 14.34 0.92 0.54
CA MET A 235 15.10 1.28 1.74
C MET A 235 15.55 0.05 2.53
N LEU A 236 14.65 -0.91 2.74
CA LEU A 236 14.95 -2.16 3.47
C LEU A 236 15.92 -3.05 2.70
N ASN A 237 15.81 -3.12 1.37
CA ASN A 237 16.74 -3.84 0.53
C ASN A 237 18.15 -3.23 0.59
N ASP A 238 18.25 -1.90 0.46
CA ASP A 238 19.52 -1.18 0.58
C ASP A 238 20.15 -1.36 1.98
N ALA A 239 19.34 -1.30 3.05
CA ALA A 239 19.78 -1.56 4.41
C ALA A 239 20.30 -3.01 4.58
N LYS A 240 19.61 -3.99 4.02
CA LYS A 240 20.00 -5.42 4.06
C LYS A 240 21.32 -5.66 3.34
N ASP A 241 21.53 -4.98 2.22
CA ASP A 241 22.78 -5.12 1.45
C ASP A 241 23.98 -4.50 2.16
N LYS A 242 23.77 -3.37 2.85
CA LYS A 242 24.83 -2.59 3.52
C LYS A 242 25.10 -3.03 4.96
N ILE A 243 24.07 -3.43 5.71
CA ILE A 243 24.17 -3.78 7.14
C ILE A 243 24.25 -5.29 7.30
N LYS A 244 25.44 -5.79 7.67
CA LYS A 244 25.68 -7.24 7.82
C LYS A 244 25.27 -7.78 9.20
N SER A 245 25.15 -6.93 10.23
CA SER A 245 24.72 -7.33 11.57
C SER A 245 23.19 -7.44 11.64
N PRO A 246 22.62 -8.61 12.01
CA PRO A 246 21.18 -8.77 12.14
C PRO A 246 20.53 -7.77 13.12
N ASP A 247 21.17 -7.51 14.25
CA ASP A 247 20.65 -6.57 15.26
C ASP A 247 20.63 -5.13 14.75
N LYS A 248 21.71 -4.69 14.09
CA LYS A 248 21.76 -3.35 13.47
C LYS A 248 20.76 -3.22 12.34
N PHE A 249 20.57 -4.27 11.55
CA PHE A 249 19.55 -4.28 10.51
C PHE A 249 18.13 -4.19 11.11
N ALA A 250 17.85 -4.91 12.21
CA ALA A 250 16.56 -4.83 12.88
C ALA A 250 16.26 -3.41 13.40
N ILE A 251 17.28 -2.76 14.01
CA ILE A 251 17.16 -1.35 14.49
C ILE A 251 16.89 -0.41 13.31
N LYS A 252 17.68 -0.50 12.22
CA LYS A 252 17.49 0.35 11.03
C LYS A 252 16.17 0.12 10.35
N SER A 253 15.74 -1.14 10.26
CA SER A 253 14.42 -1.50 9.72
C SER A 253 13.27 -0.87 10.53
N ALA A 254 13.37 -0.89 11.86
CA ALA A 254 12.40 -0.25 12.73
C ALA A 254 12.38 1.28 12.56
N GLU A 255 13.57 1.91 12.44
CA GLU A 255 13.71 3.35 12.19
C GLU A 255 13.09 3.77 10.85
N ILE A 256 13.39 3.06 9.76
CA ILE A 256 12.81 3.30 8.43
C ILE A 256 11.28 3.32 8.54
N LYS A 257 10.71 2.28 9.12
CA LYS A 257 9.26 2.13 9.27
C LYS A 257 8.63 3.19 10.16
N ALA A 258 9.29 3.54 11.27
CA ALA A 258 8.75 4.48 12.24
C ALA A 258 8.84 5.95 11.79
N ASN A 259 9.92 6.34 11.11
CA ASN A 259 10.31 7.74 11.02
C ASN A 259 10.57 8.26 9.60
N GLN A 260 10.82 7.38 8.62
CA GLN A 260 11.39 7.81 7.35
C GLN A 260 10.38 7.86 6.19
N LEU A 261 9.11 7.58 6.44
CA LEU A 261 8.03 7.60 5.45
C LEU A 261 6.92 8.53 5.93
N LEU A 262 6.39 9.36 5.04
CA LEU A 262 5.26 10.25 5.33
C LEU A 262 4.32 10.33 4.12
N GLY A 263 3.05 10.05 4.34
CA GLY A 263 2.00 10.14 3.34
C GLY A 263 0.85 11.05 3.77
N LEU A 264 0.22 11.71 2.81
CA LEU A 264 -0.98 12.49 3.02
C LEU A 264 -2.10 11.99 2.10
N GLU A 265 -3.28 11.78 2.68
CA GLU A 265 -4.48 11.36 1.95
C GLU A 265 -5.70 12.09 2.49
N ILE A 266 -6.41 12.77 1.59
CA ILE A 266 -7.58 13.59 1.96
C ILE A 266 -8.84 12.77 2.17
N LEU A 267 -9.00 11.67 1.42
CA LEU A 267 -10.19 10.81 1.48
C LEU A 267 -10.06 9.80 2.61
N SER A 268 -10.92 9.88 3.62
CA SER A 268 -10.84 9.04 4.83
C SER A 268 -10.94 7.55 4.52
N GLU A 269 -11.72 7.15 3.52
CA GLU A 269 -11.85 5.75 3.09
C GLU A 269 -10.55 5.23 2.47
N VAL A 270 -9.91 6.04 1.65
CA VAL A 270 -8.64 5.72 1.00
C VAL A 270 -7.49 5.75 2.01
N TYR A 271 -7.52 6.70 2.95
CA TYR A 271 -6.62 6.74 4.10
C TYR A 271 -6.65 5.41 4.90
N MET A 272 -7.84 4.84 5.15
CA MET A 272 -7.95 3.55 5.84
C MET A 272 -7.33 2.41 5.02
N LEU A 273 -7.46 2.44 3.70
CA LEU A 273 -6.76 1.49 2.83
C LEU A 273 -5.24 1.65 2.90
N ALA A 274 -4.74 2.89 2.94
CA ALA A 274 -3.32 3.17 3.10
C ALA A 274 -2.78 2.61 4.42
N ILE A 275 -3.46 2.86 5.53
CA ILE A 275 -3.10 2.33 6.84
C ILE A 275 -3.08 0.79 6.83
N LEU A 276 -4.12 0.16 6.28
CA LEU A 276 -4.19 -1.29 6.19
C LEU A 276 -3.02 -1.84 5.35
N ASN A 277 -2.73 -1.23 4.21
CA ASN A 277 -1.61 -1.65 3.36
C ASN A 277 -0.27 -1.59 4.11
N MET A 278 0.02 -0.48 4.78
CA MET A 278 1.24 -0.32 5.56
C MET A 278 1.33 -1.36 6.70
N ILE A 279 0.24 -1.60 7.42
CA ILE A 279 0.17 -2.64 8.46
C ILE A 279 0.47 -4.02 7.87
N LEU A 280 -0.16 -4.38 6.76
CA LEU A 280 0.01 -5.65 6.09
C LEU A 280 1.43 -5.85 5.56
N MET A 281 2.09 -4.79 5.11
CA MET A 281 3.48 -4.82 4.66
C MET A 281 4.49 -4.79 5.82
N GLY A 282 4.01 -4.93 7.06
CA GLY A 282 4.85 -5.04 8.25
C GLY A 282 5.33 -3.70 8.81
N ASP A 283 4.76 -2.60 8.33
CA ASP A 283 4.92 -1.29 8.96
C ASP A 283 3.86 -1.11 10.04
N GLY A 284 4.27 -1.16 11.29
CA GLY A 284 3.37 -0.94 12.43
C GLY A 284 3.20 0.51 12.82
N SER A 285 3.98 1.43 12.24
CA SER A 285 4.07 2.82 12.68
C SER A 285 3.88 3.85 11.58
N SER A 286 3.15 3.48 10.52
CA SER A 286 3.00 4.29 9.31
C SER A 286 2.61 5.74 9.58
N ASN A 287 3.37 6.66 9.01
CA ASN A 287 3.12 8.08 9.08
C ASN A 287 2.22 8.53 7.92
N ILE A 288 1.00 8.02 7.88
CA ILE A 288 -0.03 8.52 6.97
C ILE A 288 -0.91 9.51 7.73
N LEU A 289 -1.17 10.67 7.14
CA LEU A 289 -2.04 11.71 7.67
C LEU A 289 -3.32 11.83 6.84
N ASN A 290 -4.47 11.85 7.50
CA ASN A 290 -5.73 12.18 6.81
C ASN A 290 -5.89 13.71 6.80
N LYS A 291 -5.25 14.35 5.81
CA LYS A 291 -5.22 15.82 5.66
C LYS A 291 -5.18 16.23 4.20
N ASP A 292 -5.67 17.43 3.92
CA ASP A 292 -5.43 18.12 2.65
C ASP A 292 -3.97 18.59 2.58
N SER A 293 -3.16 17.92 1.76
CA SER A 293 -1.73 18.23 1.61
C SER A 293 -1.46 19.64 1.10
N LEU A 294 -2.38 20.24 0.36
CA LEU A 294 -2.23 21.57 -0.19
C LEU A 294 -2.57 22.67 0.81
N LYS A 295 -3.60 22.47 1.65
CA LYS A 295 -4.13 23.50 2.56
C LYS A 295 -3.68 23.33 3.99
N GLU A 296 -3.57 22.10 4.49
CA GLU A 296 -3.41 21.80 5.91
C GLU A 296 -2.01 21.35 6.28
N PHE A 297 -1.15 21.07 5.29
CA PHE A 297 0.20 20.60 5.55
C PHE A 297 1.25 21.69 5.27
N ASN A 298 2.11 21.92 6.26
CA ASN A 298 3.16 22.94 6.25
C ASN A 298 4.59 22.36 6.26
N GLY A 299 4.74 21.05 6.07
CA GLY A 299 6.03 20.34 6.13
C GLY A 299 6.45 19.91 7.54
N HIS A 300 5.69 20.28 8.58
CA HIS A 300 6.00 19.95 9.96
C HIS A 300 5.19 18.72 10.39
N TYR A 301 5.90 17.68 10.69
CA TYR A 301 5.40 16.44 11.28
C TYR A 301 6.52 15.74 12.03
N GLY A 302 6.67 16.07 13.28
CA GLY A 302 7.72 15.57 14.17
C GLY A 302 7.51 14.13 14.60
N PHE A 303 7.24 13.21 13.67
CA PHE A 303 7.03 11.79 13.95
C PHE A 303 5.91 11.55 14.99
N GLY A 304 4.90 12.44 15.00
CA GLY A 304 3.80 12.42 15.96
C GLY A 304 4.17 12.83 17.38
N LYS A 305 5.40 13.33 17.61
CA LYS A 305 5.88 13.72 18.95
C LYS A 305 6.02 15.22 19.14
N THR A 306 6.42 15.93 18.09
CA THR A 306 6.72 17.37 18.11
C THR A 306 6.29 18.02 16.80
N ASP A 307 6.25 19.36 16.77
CA ASP A 307 6.01 20.12 15.54
C ASP A 307 7.34 20.35 14.77
N GLU A 308 8.10 19.29 14.57
CA GLU A 308 9.34 19.32 13.82
C GLU A 308 9.08 19.16 12.31
N LYS A 309 9.95 19.78 11.52
CA LYS A 309 9.90 19.64 10.06
C LYS A 309 10.33 18.23 9.66
N PHE A 310 9.53 17.58 8.83
CA PHE A 310 9.92 16.32 8.20
C PHE A 310 11.06 16.57 7.21
N PRO A 311 12.24 15.94 7.39
CA PRO A 311 13.45 16.26 6.62
C PRO A 311 13.46 15.55 5.26
N ALA A 312 12.38 15.68 4.48
CA ALA A 312 12.25 14.99 3.21
C ALA A 312 13.41 15.29 2.25
N ASP A 313 13.98 14.22 1.69
CA ASP A 313 15.00 14.25 0.63
C ASP A 313 14.63 13.37 -0.56
N ALA A 314 13.49 12.67 -0.48
CA ALA A 314 12.90 11.96 -1.60
C ALA A 314 11.39 12.24 -1.68
N PHE A 315 10.90 12.52 -2.89
CA PHE A 315 9.49 12.75 -3.17
C PHE A 315 9.03 11.84 -4.29
N VAL A 316 7.99 11.08 -4.03
CA VAL A 316 7.31 10.23 -5.01
C VAL A 316 5.85 10.62 -5.09
N LEU A 317 5.26 10.64 -6.29
CA LEU A 317 3.90 11.12 -6.46
C LEU A 317 3.22 10.56 -7.70
N ASN A 318 1.95 10.21 -7.53
CA ASN A 318 0.95 10.09 -8.60
C ASN A 318 -0.25 10.96 -8.22
N PRO A 319 -0.29 12.25 -8.64
CA PRO A 319 -1.31 13.19 -8.19
C PRO A 319 -2.64 12.98 -8.91
N PRO A 320 -3.76 13.50 -8.38
CA PRO A 320 -5.00 13.62 -9.12
C PRO A 320 -4.81 14.55 -10.33
N TYR A 321 -5.12 14.05 -11.54
CA TYR A 321 -4.85 14.77 -12.80
C TYR A 321 -5.82 15.92 -13.07
N SER A 322 -6.97 15.96 -12.39
CA SER A 322 -7.93 17.07 -12.42
C SER A 322 -7.48 18.28 -11.61
N ALA A 323 -6.50 18.12 -10.73
CA ALA A 323 -6.02 19.20 -9.87
C ALA A 323 -5.34 20.34 -10.68
N PRO A 324 -5.24 21.56 -10.12
CA PRO A 324 -4.65 22.70 -10.79
C PRO A 324 -3.27 22.41 -11.39
N GLY A 325 -3.05 22.92 -12.61
CA GLY A 325 -1.82 22.63 -13.35
C GLY A 325 -1.67 21.17 -13.73
N ASN A 326 -2.80 20.44 -13.91
CA ASN A 326 -2.82 19.01 -14.21
C ASN A 326 -2.11 18.18 -13.12
N GLY A 327 -2.20 18.61 -11.85
CA GLY A 327 -1.54 17.98 -10.70
C GLY A 327 -0.21 18.61 -10.31
N MET A 328 0.37 19.51 -11.11
CA MET A 328 1.67 20.13 -10.78
C MET A 328 1.64 21.05 -9.55
N ILE A 329 0.46 21.45 -9.05
CA ILE A 329 0.32 22.16 -7.78
C ILE A 329 0.88 21.35 -6.61
N PHE A 330 0.70 20.02 -6.59
CA PHE A 330 1.26 19.14 -5.56
C PHE A 330 2.78 19.10 -5.63
N VAL A 331 3.32 19.07 -6.86
CA VAL A 331 4.77 19.05 -7.08
C VAL A 331 5.40 20.36 -6.62
N GLU A 332 4.83 21.49 -7.00
CA GLU A 332 5.31 22.82 -6.57
C GLU A 332 5.29 22.93 -5.06
N LYS A 333 4.18 22.55 -4.42
CA LYS A 333 4.01 22.59 -2.96
C LYS A 333 5.07 21.72 -2.26
N ALA A 334 5.25 20.47 -2.69
CA ALA A 334 6.19 19.55 -2.05
C ALA A 334 7.65 20.00 -2.23
N LEU A 335 8.06 20.34 -3.46
CA LEU A 335 9.43 20.71 -3.73
C LEU A 335 9.83 22.04 -3.10
N SER A 336 8.88 22.99 -2.95
CA SER A 336 9.13 24.25 -2.23
C SER A 336 9.44 24.06 -0.75
N MET A 337 9.04 22.95 -0.15
CA MET A 337 9.30 22.62 1.25
C MET A 337 10.54 21.75 1.46
N MET A 338 11.11 21.19 0.39
CA MET A 338 12.35 20.41 0.43
C MET A 338 13.56 21.32 0.23
N SER A 339 14.64 21.06 0.98
CA SER A 339 15.90 21.80 0.81
C SER A 339 16.87 21.15 -0.18
N LYS A 340 16.76 19.83 -0.36
CA LYS A 340 17.62 19.03 -1.24
C LYS A 340 16.94 17.70 -1.55
N GLY A 341 17.51 16.93 -2.45
CA GLY A 341 17.12 15.55 -2.73
C GLY A 341 16.60 15.34 -4.14
N TYR A 342 15.77 14.31 -4.32
CA TYR A 342 15.27 13.94 -5.63
C TYR A 342 13.76 13.70 -5.58
N ALA A 343 13.10 13.97 -6.73
CA ALA A 343 11.68 13.72 -6.89
C ALA A 343 11.42 12.93 -8.18
N ALA A 344 10.50 11.98 -8.12
CA ALA A 344 10.02 11.24 -9.29
C ALA A 344 8.49 11.21 -9.27
N ILE A 345 7.89 11.79 -10.30
CA ILE A 345 6.45 12.02 -10.37
C ILE A 345 5.90 11.40 -11.64
N ILE A 346 4.89 10.52 -11.52
CA ILE A 346 4.12 10.07 -12.67
C ILE A 346 2.88 10.94 -12.82
N ILE A 347 2.71 11.53 -13.99
CA ILE A 347 1.68 12.53 -14.23
C ILE A 347 1.28 12.54 -15.71
N GLN A 348 0.12 13.09 -16.03
CA GLN A 348 -0.31 13.21 -17.42
C GLN A 348 0.67 14.06 -18.25
N ASN A 349 0.87 13.68 -19.52
CA ASN A 349 1.81 14.35 -20.42
C ASN A 349 1.56 15.86 -20.58
N SER A 350 0.30 16.29 -20.51
CA SER A 350 -0.09 17.72 -20.57
C SER A 350 0.42 18.56 -19.38
N ALA A 351 0.94 17.93 -18.32
CA ALA A 351 1.58 18.65 -17.21
C ALA A 351 2.92 19.31 -17.57
N GLY A 352 3.47 19.02 -18.75
CA GLY A 352 4.66 19.72 -19.27
C GLY A 352 4.38 21.11 -19.83
N SER A 353 3.11 21.50 -20.05
CA SER A 353 2.76 22.75 -20.76
C SER A 353 1.38 23.28 -20.35
N GLY A 354 0.93 24.31 -21.05
CA GLY A 354 -0.42 24.86 -20.90
C GLY A 354 -0.74 25.31 -19.46
N LYS A 355 -1.76 24.72 -18.84
CA LYS A 355 -2.22 25.07 -17.48
C LYS A 355 -1.15 24.85 -16.39
N ALA A 356 -0.14 24.02 -16.66
CA ALA A 356 0.93 23.73 -15.72
C ALA A 356 2.11 24.69 -15.81
N THR A 357 2.20 25.54 -16.85
CA THR A 357 3.35 26.39 -17.13
C THR A 357 3.79 27.23 -15.94
N GLU A 358 2.85 27.86 -15.23
CA GLU A 358 3.20 28.72 -14.09
C GLU A 358 3.75 27.92 -12.90
N TYR A 359 3.25 26.69 -12.66
CA TYR A 359 3.80 25.80 -11.67
C TYR A 359 5.21 25.33 -12.06
N ASN A 360 5.40 24.95 -13.32
CA ASN A 360 6.69 24.52 -13.85
C ASN A 360 7.76 25.63 -13.71
N LYS A 361 7.41 26.88 -14.04
CA LYS A 361 8.31 28.04 -13.85
C LYS A 361 8.73 28.20 -12.39
N LYS A 362 7.81 28.03 -11.43
CA LYS A 362 8.12 28.11 -10.01
C LYS A 362 9.03 26.96 -9.56
N ILE A 363 8.73 25.73 -9.97
CA ILE A 363 9.53 24.55 -9.67
C ILE A 363 10.96 24.72 -10.14
N LEU A 364 11.15 25.16 -11.40
CA LEU A 364 12.47 25.29 -12.00
C LEU A 364 13.33 26.42 -11.39
N LYS A 365 12.75 27.31 -10.59
CA LYS A 365 13.52 28.31 -9.82
C LYS A 365 14.35 27.71 -8.68
N HIS A 366 14.03 26.52 -8.21
CA HIS A 366 14.72 25.86 -7.10
C HIS A 366 14.92 24.36 -7.28
N SER A 367 14.56 23.83 -8.44
CA SER A 367 14.74 22.40 -8.76
C SER A 367 15.14 22.23 -10.22
N THR A 368 16.06 21.33 -10.49
CA THR A 368 16.53 20.99 -11.83
C THR A 368 15.75 19.81 -12.40
N LEU A 369 15.11 19.96 -13.57
CA LEU A 369 14.54 18.83 -14.30
C LEU A 369 15.67 17.98 -14.89
N LEU A 370 15.75 16.72 -14.49
CA LEU A 370 16.79 15.78 -14.96
C LEU A 370 16.31 14.90 -16.11
N ALA A 371 15.04 14.47 -16.07
CA ALA A 371 14.49 13.60 -17.08
C ALA A 371 12.99 13.77 -17.28
N SER A 372 12.53 13.51 -18.49
CA SER A 372 11.13 13.30 -18.86
C SER A 372 11.03 11.94 -19.58
N ILE A 373 10.29 11.00 -18.99
CA ILE A 373 10.18 9.63 -19.46
C ILE A 373 8.73 9.40 -19.90
N LYS A 374 8.53 9.17 -21.19
CA LYS A 374 7.22 8.84 -21.75
C LYS A 374 6.85 7.40 -21.39
N MET A 375 5.71 7.21 -20.71
CA MET A 375 5.25 5.91 -20.26
C MET A 375 4.31 5.24 -21.29
N PRO A 376 4.05 3.91 -21.18
CA PRO A 376 3.07 3.26 -22.04
C PRO A 376 1.68 3.89 -21.90
N ILE A 377 0.96 4.05 -23.01
CA ILE A 377 -0.38 4.66 -23.01
C ILE A 377 -1.42 3.78 -22.31
N ASP A 378 -1.20 2.48 -22.33
CA ASP A 378 -2.06 1.47 -21.68
C ASP A 378 -1.72 1.20 -20.23
N LEU A 379 -0.83 1.99 -19.61
CA LEU A 379 -0.34 1.79 -18.25
C LEU A 379 -1.48 1.73 -17.22
N PHE A 380 -2.49 2.55 -17.38
CA PHE A 380 -3.67 2.65 -16.51
C PHE A 380 -4.96 2.18 -17.21
N ILE A 381 -4.84 1.21 -18.11
CA ILE A 381 -5.96 0.72 -18.90
C ILE A 381 -7.13 0.25 -18.02
N GLY A 382 -8.35 0.60 -18.42
CA GLY A 382 -9.57 0.35 -17.66
C GLY A 382 -9.88 1.37 -16.58
N LYS A 383 -8.92 2.28 -16.26
CA LYS A 383 -9.10 3.37 -15.30
C LYS A 383 -8.87 4.73 -15.93
N SER A 384 -7.85 4.87 -16.77
CA SER A 384 -7.54 6.08 -17.51
C SER A 384 -6.86 5.73 -18.82
N SER A 385 -7.22 6.45 -19.91
CA SER A 385 -6.54 6.35 -21.22
C SER A 385 -5.62 7.54 -21.46
N VAL A 386 -5.11 8.15 -20.41
CA VAL A 386 -4.27 9.35 -20.47
C VAL A 386 -2.81 8.95 -20.68
N GLN A 387 -2.15 9.53 -21.66
CA GLN A 387 -0.69 9.42 -21.82
C GLN A 387 0.00 10.04 -20.61
N THR A 388 0.84 9.27 -19.94
CA THR A 388 1.60 9.73 -18.78
C THR A 388 3.09 9.82 -19.06
N ASN A 389 3.73 10.72 -18.31
CA ASN A 389 5.18 10.85 -18.26
C ASN A 389 5.65 10.73 -16.81
N VAL A 390 6.88 10.26 -16.62
CA VAL A 390 7.59 10.41 -15.36
C VAL A 390 8.54 11.58 -15.47
N TYR A 391 8.39 12.57 -14.58
CA TYR A 391 9.35 13.67 -14.43
C TYR A 391 10.26 13.40 -13.23
N VAL A 392 11.56 13.61 -13.43
CA VAL A 392 12.58 13.43 -12.40
C VAL A 392 13.25 14.77 -12.12
N PHE A 393 13.25 15.20 -10.87
CA PHE A 393 13.85 16.45 -10.44
C PHE A 393 14.97 16.22 -9.41
N ARG A 394 16.00 17.07 -9.48
CA ARG A 394 16.93 17.30 -8.37
C ARG A 394 16.49 18.59 -7.67
N VAL A 395 16.27 18.49 -6.37
CA VAL A 395 15.74 19.58 -5.53
C VAL A 395 16.88 20.34 -4.86
N GLY A 396 16.70 21.64 -4.68
CA GLY A 396 17.67 22.53 -4.02
C GLY A 396 18.60 23.28 -4.99
N GLU A 397 18.50 23.03 -6.29
CA GLU A 397 19.29 23.70 -7.31
C GLU A 397 18.39 24.18 -8.45
N ALA A 398 18.42 25.48 -8.76
CA ALA A 398 17.65 26.04 -9.86
C ALA A 398 18.09 25.46 -11.22
N HIS A 399 17.12 25.19 -12.09
CA HIS A 399 17.40 24.73 -13.46
C HIS A 399 18.06 25.84 -14.26
N GLN A 400 19.24 25.55 -14.80
CA GLN A 400 20.00 26.49 -15.63
C GLN A 400 19.75 26.25 -17.12
N LYS A 401 20.02 27.26 -17.93
CA LYS A 401 19.82 27.18 -19.37
C LYS A 401 20.64 26.06 -20.05
N ASP A 402 21.80 25.76 -19.48
CA ASP A 402 22.74 24.76 -19.99
C ASP A 402 22.59 23.39 -19.36
N ASP A 403 21.61 23.21 -18.48
CA ASP A 403 21.33 21.91 -17.87
C ASP A 403 20.77 20.94 -18.91
N THR A 404 21.30 19.74 -18.92
CA THR A 404 20.86 18.67 -19.81
C THR A 404 19.65 17.94 -19.24
N VAL A 405 18.55 17.89 -20.00
CA VAL A 405 17.37 17.09 -19.70
C VAL A 405 17.38 15.83 -20.57
N LYS A 406 17.22 14.67 -19.94
CA LYS A 406 17.09 13.39 -20.66
C LYS A 406 15.62 13.15 -21.06
N PHE A 407 15.36 13.04 -22.36
CA PHE A 407 14.06 12.60 -22.87
C PHE A 407 14.14 11.12 -23.23
N ILE A 408 13.31 10.31 -22.57
CA ILE A 408 13.34 8.85 -22.70
C ILE A 408 11.96 8.39 -23.19
N ASP A 409 11.94 7.64 -24.28
CA ASP A 409 10.71 6.95 -24.72
C ASP A 409 10.70 5.54 -24.13
N PHE A 410 9.83 5.33 -23.14
CA PHE A 410 9.55 4.05 -22.51
C PHE A 410 8.12 3.59 -22.81
N SER A 411 7.56 4.03 -23.95
CA SER A 411 6.19 3.70 -24.37
C SER A 411 6.01 2.22 -24.70
N VAL A 412 7.11 1.49 -24.94
CA VAL A 412 7.14 0.04 -25.17
C VAL A 412 7.95 -0.61 -24.05
N ASP A 413 7.27 -1.06 -23.04
CA ASP A 413 7.89 -1.68 -21.84
C ASP A 413 7.90 -3.23 -21.87
N GLY A 414 7.55 -3.82 -23.02
CA GLY A 414 7.50 -5.28 -23.18
C GLY A 414 6.21 -5.95 -22.68
N TYR A 415 5.27 -5.17 -22.16
CA TYR A 415 3.98 -5.70 -21.68
C TYR A 415 2.83 -5.27 -22.58
N THR A 416 1.87 -6.18 -22.79
CA THR A 416 0.57 -5.88 -23.42
C THR A 416 -0.50 -5.95 -22.34
N ARG A 417 -1.30 -4.89 -22.19
CA ARG A 417 -2.37 -4.77 -21.20
C ARG A 417 -3.71 -4.70 -21.89
N THR A 418 -4.71 -5.36 -21.36
CA THR A 418 -6.08 -5.33 -21.89
C THR A 418 -7.08 -5.11 -20.77
N ASN A 419 -8.24 -4.54 -21.08
CA ASN A 419 -9.31 -4.30 -20.09
C ASN A 419 -9.81 -5.57 -19.38
N ARG A 420 -9.53 -6.75 -19.94
CA ARG A 420 -10.01 -8.05 -19.44
C ARG A 420 -8.91 -8.99 -18.97
N LYS A 421 -7.64 -8.65 -19.20
CA LYS A 421 -6.50 -9.50 -18.86
C LYS A 421 -5.33 -8.66 -18.38
N LYS A 422 -4.52 -9.26 -17.53
CA LYS A 422 -3.24 -8.73 -17.09
C LYS A 422 -2.28 -8.40 -18.24
N ALA A 423 -1.31 -7.58 -17.92
CA ALA A 423 -0.13 -7.43 -18.77
C ALA A 423 0.48 -8.82 -19.03
N SER A 424 0.57 -9.21 -20.28
CA SER A 424 1.36 -10.37 -20.68
C SER A 424 2.71 -9.88 -21.18
N CYS A 425 3.78 -10.50 -20.73
CA CYS A 425 5.13 -10.20 -21.21
C CYS A 425 5.30 -10.75 -22.65
N ASN A 426 5.56 -9.86 -23.58
CA ASN A 426 5.91 -10.22 -24.98
C ASN A 426 7.43 -10.12 -25.16
N LEU A 427 8.22 -10.74 -24.26
CA LEU A 427 9.63 -10.92 -24.53
C LEU A 427 9.79 -11.87 -25.73
N ARG A 428 10.08 -11.33 -26.91
CA ARG A 428 10.64 -12.07 -28.04
C ARG A 428 12.16 -12.03 -27.98
#